data_a5531a67499fb6f4ed401929da238c73
#
_entry.id   a5531a67499fb6f4ed401929da238c73
#
_cell.length_a   1.000
_cell.length_b   1.000
_cell.length_c   1.000
_cell.angle_alpha   90.00
_cell.angle_beta   90.00
_cell.angle_gamma   90.00
#
_symmetry.space_group_name_H-M   'P 1'
#
loop_
_entity.id
_entity.type
_entity.pdbx_description
1 polymer ?
#
loop_
_entity_poly.entity_id
_entity_poly.type
_entity_poly.pdbx_seq_one_letter_code
_entity_poly.pdbx_strand_id
1 'polypeptide(L)'
;MTRFDEERMQRQEQEQEKIRQETWPTLEGILQLTGPTIPSAGRQFFSPSPSTILKVGADEGEDTMTVLGRSIVGPSVPRVDCIVTIPALESHLEPQQGILMSRQPGTPLVEIWPTLSPSQRKSIKEELSRMLVRMRTPKFTYYGRPGRHPYTLLGVYNKEMHTFCASRTEWDESRIQALRVSEADAERIAALEKVQRDTTGTPGWDRPVLTHGDVSDRNILIDPDTLAVTGFIDWEIANIMPAYFEYACARLSEGHDPEWRVELLDVMRSVLRRECEAISTDKGEQLYQETLLAWDAMVDVERFAQHYNDDCCWTFETGLPVS
;
A
#
# COMPACT_ATOMS: atom_id res chain seq x y z
N MET A 1 18.01 1.09 8.49
CA MET A 1 18.24 -0.21 7.84
C MET A 1 19.50 -0.79 8.45
N THR A 2 19.45 -1.99 8.99
CA THR A 2 20.65 -2.62 9.52
C THR A 2 21.52 -3.13 8.36
N ARG A 3 22.83 -3.29 8.56
CA ARG A 3 23.73 -3.90 7.57
C ARG A 3 23.20 -5.26 7.07
N PHE A 4 22.50 -5.98 7.93
CA PHE A 4 21.87 -7.27 7.61
C PHE A 4 20.68 -7.10 6.62
N ASP A 5 19.91 -6.00 6.77
CA ASP A 5 18.80 -5.70 5.85
C ASP A 5 19.32 -5.29 4.47
N GLU A 6 20.43 -4.54 4.41
CA GLU A 6 21.10 -4.15 3.17
C GLU A 6 21.67 -5.38 2.43
N GLU A 7 22.36 -6.26 3.13
CA GLU A 7 22.89 -7.50 2.56
C GLU A 7 21.77 -8.43 2.04
N ARG A 8 20.63 -8.47 2.74
CA ARG A 8 19.45 -9.24 2.31
C ARG A 8 18.81 -8.65 1.06
N MET A 9 18.66 -7.32 1.03
CA MET A 9 18.14 -6.61 -0.15
C MET A 9 19.06 -6.80 -1.36
N GLN A 10 20.38 -6.65 -1.19
CA GLN A 10 21.34 -6.87 -2.27
C GLN A 10 21.31 -8.30 -2.81
N ARG A 11 21.17 -9.31 -1.96
CA ARG A 11 20.99 -10.71 -2.41
C ARG A 11 19.72 -10.90 -3.21
N GLN A 12 18.62 -10.27 -2.79
CA GLN A 12 17.36 -10.34 -3.52
C GLN A 12 17.45 -9.63 -4.87
N GLU A 13 18.11 -8.47 -4.94
CA GLU A 13 18.37 -7.78 -6.20
C GLU A 13 19.25 -8.62 -7.15
N GLN A 14 20.30 -9.26 -6.61
CA GLN A 14 21.15 -10.17 -7.41
C GLN A 14 20.40 -11.40 -7.89
N GLU A 15 19.52 -11.97 -7.08
CA GLU A 15 18.70 -13.11 -7.46
C GLU A 15 17.66 -12.72 -8.52
N GLN A 16 17.08 -11.54 -8.41
CA GLN A 16 16.19 -10.97 -9.44
C GLN A 16 16.92 -10.68 -10.74
N GLU A 17 18.12 -10.10 -10.69
CA GLU A 17 18.91 -9.85 -11.88
C GLU A 17 19.30 -11.14 -12.58
N LYS A 18 19.60 -12.20 -11.83
CA LYS A 18 19.84 -13.54 -12.37
C LYS A 18 18.59 -14.11 -13.05
N ILE A 19 17.41 -13.95 -12.45
CA ILE A 19 16.12 -14.35 -13.01
C ILE A 19 15.82 -13.54 -14.29
N ARG A 20 16.13 -12.25 -14.33
CA ARG A 20 16.00 -11.39 -15.53
C ARG A 20 16.86 -11.88 -16.71
N GLN A 21 17.97 -12.52 -16.44
CA GLN A 21 18.89 -13.03 -17.48
C GLN A 21 18.56 -14.45 -17.98
N GLU A 22 17.70 -15.19 -17.26
CA GLU A 22 17.22 -16.48 -17.73
C GLU A 22 16.20 -16.29 -18.85
N THR A 23 16.47 -16.87 -20.01
CA THR A 23 15.63 -16.76 -21.23
C THR A 23 14.26 -17.39 -21.01
N TRP A 24 13.28 -16.56 -20.79
CA TRP A 24 11.87 -16.97 -20.84
C TRP A 24 11.45 -17.31 -22.28
N PRO A 25 10.49 -18.23 -22.47
CA PRO A 25 9.84 -18.39 -23.77
C PRO A 25 9.34 -17.03 -24.24
N THR A 26 9.57 -16.70 -25.48
CA THR A 26 9.34 -15.36 -26.03
C THR A 26 8.01 -14.80 -25.58
N LEU A 27 7.99 -13.55 -25.15
CA LEU A 27 6.80 -12.85 -24.69
C LEU A 27 5.63 -12.97 -25.67
N GLU A 28 5.91 -12.96 -26.99
CA GLU A 28 4.94 -13.21 -28.07
C GLU A 28 4.22 -14.54 -27.88
N GLY A 29 4.92 -15.60 -27.49
CA GLY A 29 4.31 -16.91 -27.23
C GLY A 29 3.36 -16.87 -26.03
N ILE A 30 3.69 -16.13 -24.98
CA ILE A 30 2.83 -15.97 -23.79
C ILE A 30 1.57 -15.19 -24.15
N LEU A 31 1.71 -14.06 -24.83
CA LEU A 31 0.59 -13.19 -25.23
C LEU A 31 -0.35 -13.86 -26.24
N GLN A 32 0.19 -14.67 -27.16
CA GLN A 32 -0.60 -15.41 -28.14
C GLN A 32 -1.37 -16.59 -27.54
N LEU A 33 -0.80 -17.25 -26.52
CA LEU A 33 -1.41 -18.45 -25.93
C LEU A 33 -2.54 -18.17 -24.95
N THR A 34 -2.54 -17.01 -24.29
CA THR A 34 -3.41 -16.80 -23.14
C THR A 34 -4.50 -15.75 -23.35
N GLY A 35 -4.31 -14.78 -24.22
CA GLY A 35 -5.21 -13.62 -24.30
C GLY A 35 -5.36 -12.89 -22.96
N PRO A 36 -5.85 -11.66 -22.91
CA PRO A 36 -6.10 -10.97 -21.65
C PRO A 36 -7.23 -11.68 -20.89
N THR A 37 -6.96 -12.06 -19.63
CA THR A 37 -7.94 -12.79 -18.79
C THR A 37 -8.86 -11.86 -18.01
N ILE A 38 -8.43 -10.62 -17.77
CA ILE A 38 -9.21 -9.62 -17.01
C ILE A 38 -9.05 -8.27 -17.71
N PRO A 39 -10.12 -7.70 -18.28
CA PRO A 39 -10.09 -6.33 -18.76
C PRO A 39 -10.08 -5.39 -17.55
N SER A 40 -9.02 -4.64 -17.38
CA SER A 40 -8.95 -3.54 -16.42
C SER A 40 -8.49 -2.27 -17.11
N ALA A 41 -8.95 -1.12 -16.64
CA ALA A 41 -8.61 0.17 -17.23
C ALA A 41 -7.07 0.36 -17.26
N GLY A 42 -6.50 0.34 -18.47
CA GLY A 42 -5.07 0.59 -18.70
C GLY A 42 -4.11 -0.55 -18.34
N ARG A 43 -4.58 -1.64 -17.73
CA ARG A 43 -3.75 -2.80 -17.35
C ARG A 43 -4.32 -4.07 -17.93
N GLN A 44 -3.44 -4.99 -18.28
CA GLN A 44 -3.84 -6.29 -18.81
C GLN A 44 -3.20 -7.40 -17.97
N PHE A 45 -3.99 -8.42 -17.70
CA PHE A 45 -3.54 -9.60 -16.96
C PHE A 45 -3.62 -10.83 -17.85
N PHE A 46 -2.53 -11.57 -17.89
CA PHE A 46 -2.41 -12.83 -18.63
C PHE A 46 -2.05 -13.94 -17.65
N SER A 47 -2.51 -15.16 -17.92
CA SER A 47 -2.20 -16.32 -17.10
C SER A 47 -1.34 -17.30 -17.92
N PRO A 48 -0.01 -17.14 -17.96
CA PRO A 48 0.88 -18.04 -18.71
C PRO A 48 0.82 -19.49 -18.22
N SER A 49 0.48 -19.66 -16.94
CA SER A 49 0.24 -20.97 -16.32
C SER A 49 -0.78 -20.85 -15.18
N PRO A 50 -1.28 -21.96 -14.63
CA PRO A 50 -2.15 -21.93 -13.46
C PRO A 50 -1.53 -21.27 -12.22
N SER A 51 -0.19 -21.27 -12.13
CA SER A 51 0.56 -20.76 -10.97
C SER A 51 1.23 -19.40 -11.20
N THR A 52 1.12 -18.81 -12.40
CA THR A 52 1.75 -17.54 -12.74
C THR A 52 0.76 -16.56 -13.35
N ILE A 53 1.03 -15.29 -13.15
CA ILE A 53 0.30 -14.18 -13.75
C ILE A 53 1.29 -13.17 -14.29
N LEU A 54 1.01 -12.62 -15.46
CA LEU A 54 1.72 -11.50 -16.06
C LEU A 54 0.80 -10.27 -16.00
N LYS A 55 1.20 -9.26 -15.23
CA LYS A 55 0.57 -7.94 -15.19
C LYS A 55 1.31 -7.03 -16.17
N VAL A 56 0.62 -6.56 -17.21
CA VAL A 56 1.14 -5.63 -18.21
C VAL A 56 0.63 -4.22 -17.93
N GLY A 57 1.47 -3.22 -18.14
CA GLY A 57 1.20 -1.84 -17.73
C GLY A 57 1.44 -1.63 -16.23
N ALA A 58 2.36 -2.42 -15.66
CA ALA A 58 2.80 -2.25 -14.28
C ALA A 58 3.54 -0.92 -14.09
N ASP A 59 3.37 -0.33 -12.93
CA ASP A 59 4.02 0.92 -12.59
C ASP A 59 5.49 0.73 -12.19
N GLU A 60 6.30 1.75 -12.43
CA GLU A 60 7.68 1.77 -12.00
C GLU A 60 7.79 1.55 -10.48
N GLY A 61 8.57 0.54 -10.09
CA GLY A 61 8.82 0.19 -8.70
C GLY A 61 7.76 -0.68 -8.01
N GLU A 62 6.68 -1.07 -8.69
CA GLU A 62 5.72 -2.05 -8.15
C GLU A 62 6.40 -3.40 -7.85
N ASP A 63 7.26 -3.86 -8.75
CA ASP A 63 8.04 -5.08 -8.57
C ASP A 63 8.91 -5.02 -7.31
N THR A 64 9.62 -3.92 -7.12
CA THR A 64 10.48 -3.68 -5.96
C THR A 64 9.67 -3.66 -4.65
N MET A 65 8.51 -3.01 -4.66
CA MET A 65 7.64 -2.97 -3.47
C MET A 65 6.99 -4.34 -3.20
N THR A 66 6.62 -5.09 -4.24
CA THR A 66 6.12 -6.47 -4.10
C THR A 66 7.18 -7.38 -3.49
N VAL A 67 8.43 -7.28 -3.94
CA VAL A 67 9.57 -8.05 -3.37
C VAL A 67 9.80 -7.68 -1.91
N LEU A 68 9.82 -6.39 -1.59
CA LEU A 68 9.96 -5.92 -0.21
C LEU A 68 8.80 -6.41 0.66
N GLY A 69 7.56 -6.26 0.19
CA GLY A 69 6.37 -6.76 0.86
C GLY A 69 6.46 -8.26 1.15
N ARG A 70 6.84 -9.06 0.16
CA ARG A 70 7.03 -10.50 0.35
C ARG A 70 8.11 -10.84 1.37
N SER A 71 9.20 -10.10 1.39
CA SER A 71 10.29 -10.32 2.35
C SER A 71 9.87 -10.08 3.79
N ILE A 72 8.90 -9.22 4.03
CA ILE A 72 8.43 -8.78 5.35
C ILE A 72 7.18 -9.55 5.76
N VAL A 73 6.17 -9.61 4.89
CA VAL A 73 4.87 -10.22 5.18
C VAL A 73 4.90 -11.72 5.01
N GLY A 74 5.61 -12.21 3.99
CA GLY A 74 5.75 -13.64 3.72
C GLY A 74 5.03 -14.12 2.45
N PRO A 75 4.73 -15.43 2.35
CA PRO A 75 4.30 -16.06 1.12
C PRO A 75 2.92 -15.62 0.59
N SER A 76 2.10 -14.96 1.37
CA SER A 76 0.84 -14.36 0.91
C SER A 76 1.04 -13.18 -0.05
N VAL A 77 2.23 -12.58 -0.11
CA VAL A 77 2.58 -11.59 -1.14
C VAL A 77 3.14 -12.30 -2.37
N PRO A 78 2.78 -11.92 -3.61
CA PRO A 78 3.29 -12.56 -4.82
C PRO A 78 4.82 -12.59 -4.87
N ARG A 79 5.36 -13.70 -5.38
CA ARG A 79 6.78 -13.76 -5.76
C ARG A 79 6.93 -13.16 -7.15
N VAL A 80 7.75 -12.14 -7.27
CA VAL A 80 8.14 -11.60 -8.58
C VAL A 80 9.17 -12.55 -9.20
N ASP A 81 8.86 -13.06 -10.37
CA ASP A 81 9.74 -13.98 -11.10
C ASP A 81 10.66 -13.19 -12.05
N CYS A 82 10.11 -12.25 -12.83
CA CYS A 82 10.91 -11.33 -13.64
C CYS A 82 10.08 -10.10 -14.07
N ILE A 83 10.81 -9.08 -14.56
CA ILE A 83 10.23 -7.95 -15.29
C ILE A 83 10.46 -8.20 -16.77
N VAL A 84 9.44 -7.96 -17.58
CA VAL A 84 9.50 -8.08 -19.03
C VAL A 84 9.19 -6.72 -19.67
N THR A 85 9.95 -6.38 -20.69
CA THR A 85 9.64 -5.23 -21.55
C THR A 85 8.83 -5.70 -22.73
N ILE A 86 7.62 -5.18 -22.86
CA ILE A 86 6.72 -5.48 -23.96
C ILE A 86 6.96 -4.43 -25.04
N PRO A 87 7.38 -4.82 -26.25
CA PRO A 87 7.59 -3.88 -27.33
C PRO A 87 6.33 -3.06 -27.62
N ALA A 88 6.50 -1.84 -28.13
CA ALA A 88 5.40 -1.05 -28.64
C ALA A 88 4.64 -1.84 -29.71
N LEU A 89 3.35 -2.03 -29.53
CA LEU A 89 2.43 -2.61 -30.50
C LEU A 89 1.70 -1.47 -31.24
N GLU A 90 1.03 -1.78 -32.35
CA GLU A 90 0.25 -0.80 -33.12
C GLU A 90 -0.78 -0.04 -32.24
N SER A 91 -1.23 -0.66 -31.15
CA SER A 91 -2.17 -0.08 -30.19
C SER A 91 -1.51 0.78 -29.10
N HIS A 92 -0.18 0.70 -28.92
CA HIS A 92 0.56 1.42 -27.89
C HIS A 92 1.88 1.93 -28.48
N LEU A 93 2.06 3.25 -28.50
CA LEU A 93 3.22 3.91 -29.12
C LEU A 93 4.53 3.72 -28.34
N GLU A 94 4.45 3.35 -27.05
CA GLU A 94 5.59 3.20 -26.16
C GLU A 94 5.70 1.76 -25.63
N PRO A 95 6.91 1.25 -25.40
CA PRO A 95 7.13 -0.02 -24.72
C PRO A 95 6.47 0.00 -23.33
N GLN A 96 5.85 -1.11 -22.96
CA GLN A 96 5.24 -1.27 -21.64
C GLN A 96 6.08 -2.21 -20.78
N GLN A 97 6.08 -1.99 -19.47
CA GLN A 97 6.62 -2.95 -18.53
C GLN A 97 5.54 -3.95 -18.09
N GLY A 98 5.95 -5.19 -17.95
CA GLY A 98 5.14 -6.25 -17.37
C GLY A 98 5.88 -6.91 -16.22
N ILE A 99 5.14 -7.35 -15.20
CA ILE A 99 5.66 -8.11 -14.07
C ILE A 99 5.10 -9.51 -14.16
N LEU A 100 5.99 -10.49 -14.33
CA LEU A 100 5.65 -11.90 -14.18
C LEU A 100 5.82 -12.28 -12.72
N MET A 101 4.76 -12.82 -12.14
CA MET A 101 4.74 -13.14 -10.70
C MET A 101 3.92 -14.40 -10.42
N SER A 102 4.10 -14.97 -9.23
CA SER A 102 3.28 -16.08 -8.77
C SER A 102 1.82 -15.64 -8.64
N ARG A 103 0.91 -16.48 -9.14
CA ARG A 103 -0.51 -16.33 -8.88
C ARG A 103 -0.80 -16.74 -7.45
N GLN A 104 -1.38 -15.85 -6.67
CA GLN A 104 -1.80 -16.17 -5.31
C GLN A 104 -3.12 -16.96 -5.37
N PRO A 105 -3.23 -18.06 -4.61
CA PRO A 105 -4.48 -18.81 -4.51
C PRO A 105 -5.50 -18.08 -3.65
N GLY A 106 -6.77 -18.46 -3.77
CA GLY A 106 -7.86 -17.96 -2.96
C GLY A 106 -8.86 -17.12 -3.74
N THR A 107 -9.89 -16.68 -3.02
CA THR A 107 -10.99 -15.85 -3.52
C THR A 107 -10.85 -14.45 -2.93
N PRO A 108 -11.10 -13.38 -3.70
CA PRO A 108 -11.13 -12.02 -3.16
C PRO A 108 -12.08 -11.90 -1.96
N LEU A 109 -11.63 -11.25 -0.90
CA LEU A 109 -12.39 -11.12 0.34
C LEU A 109 -13.76 -10.46 0.10
N VAL A 110 -13.85 -9.50 -0.82
CA VAL A 110 -15.10 -8.85 -1.20
C VAL A 110 -16.20 -9.83 -1.62
N GLU A 111 -15.84 -10.96 -2.24
CA GLU A 111 -16.79 -11.96 -2.71
C GLU A 111 -17.36 -12.82 -1.57
N ILE A 112 -16.59 -13.06 -0.52
CA ILE A 112 -16.97 -13.94 0.58
C ILE A 112 -17.39 -13.19 1.84
N TRP A 113 -16.94 -11.94 2.04
CA TRP A 113 -17.20 -11.14 3.23
C TRP A 113 -18.67 -11.07 3.64
N PRO A 114 -19.63 -10.85 2.72
CA PRO A 114 -21.05 -10.79 3.09
C PRO A 114 -21.61 -12.09 3.68
N THR A 115 -20.98 -13.21 3.38
CA THR A 115 -21.47 -14.55 3.80
C THR A 115 -20.84 -15.02 5.12
N LEU A 116 -19.83 -14.33 5.62
CA LEU A 116 -19.06 -14.72 6.80
C LEU A 116 -19.81 -14.40 8.09
N SER A 117 -19.76 -15.35 9.03
CA SER A 117 -20.22 -15.12 10.40
C SER A 117 -19.30 -14.14 11.15
N PRO A 118 -19.77 -13.50 12.24
CA PRO A 118 -18.93 -12.59 13.04
C PRO A 118 -17.64 -13.24 13.57
N SER A 119 -17.66 -14.51 13.92
CA SER A 119 -16.46 -15.22 14.37
C SER A 119 -15.43 -15.45 13.26
N GLN A 120 -15.88 -15.72 12.04
CA GLN A 120 -15.04 -15.87 10.87
C GLN A 120 -14.41 -14.53 10.47
N ARG A 121 -15.22 -13.47 10.42
CA ARG A 121 -14.72 -12.09 10.20
C ARG A 121 -13.66 -11.70 11.24
N LYS A 122 -13.88 -12.04 12.50
CA LYS A 122 -12.89 -11.80 13.57
C LYS A 122 -11.58 -12.53 13.30
N SER A 123 -11.61 -13.79 12.90
CA SER A 123 -10.40 -14.56 12.59
C SER A 123 -9.59 -13.93 11.46
N ILE A 124 -10.23 -13.51 10.37
CA ILE A 124 -9.58 -12.82 9.26
C ILE A 124 -8.97 -11.49 9.72
N LYS A 125 -9.71 -10.69 10.49
CA LYS A 125 -9.19 -9.43 11.05
C LYS A 125 -7.95 -9.64 11.93
N GLU A 126 -7.92 -10.69 12.73
CA GLU A 126 -6.76 -11.04 13.55
C GLU A 126 -5.54 -11.42 12.71
N GLU A 127 -5.74 -12.12 11.60
CA GLU A 127 -4.66 -12.46 10.68
C GLU A 127 -4.13 -11.21 9.95
N LEU A 128 -5.01 -10.38 9.43
CA LEU A 128 -4.65 -9.08 8.84
C LEU A 128 -3.91 -8.17 9.83
N SER A 129 -4.36 -8.14 11.09
CA SER A 129 -3.67 -7.43 12.16
C SER A 129 -2.23 -7.92 12.32
N ARG A 130 -1.97 -9.24 12.27
CA ARG A 130 -0.62 -9.80 12.32
C ARG A 130 0.23 -9.41 11.10
N MET A 131 -0.37 -9.35 9.91
CA MET A 131 0.32 -8.92 8.69
C MET A 131 0.71 -7.44 8.78
N LEU A 132 -0.20 -6.57 9.17
CA LEU A 132 0.07 -5.15 9.37
C LEU A 132 1.16 -4.91 10.43
N VAL A 133 1.15 -5.65 11.53
CA VAL A 133 2.24 -5.60 12.53
C VAL A 133 3.58 -5.96 11.90
N ARG A 134 3.64 -7.00 11.05
CA ARG A 134 4.89 -7.34 10.34
C ARG A 134 5.37 -6.21 9.44
N MET A 135 4.47 -5.56 8.69
CA MET A 135 4.81 -4.42 7.82
C MET A 135 5.39 -3.25 8.62
N ARG A 136 4.98 -3.08 9.87
CA ARG A 136 5.39 -2.00 10.76
C ARG A 136 6.63 -2.31 11.61
N THR A 137 7.09 -3.57 11.60
CA THR A 137 8.22 -4.03 12.44
C THR A 137 9.59 -3.56 11.92
N PRO A 138 9.91 -3.59 10.62
CA PRO A 138 11.20 -3.13 10.13
C PRO A 138 11.42 -1.64 10.40
N LYS A 139 12.68 -1.28 10.68
CA LYS A 139 13.07 0.12 10.92
C LYS A 139 13.59 0.72 9.63
N PHE A 140 12.85 1.64 9.08
CA PHE A 140 13.28 2.48 7.98
C PHE A 140 13.70 3.86 8.48
N THR A 141 14.51 4.57 7.69
CA THR A 141 15.03 5.90 8.02
C THR A 141 14.71 6.93 6.94
N TYR A 142 13.83 6.59 6.02
CA TYR A 142 13.44 7.40 4.88
C TYR A 142 11.96 7.19 4.54
N TYR A 143 11.42 8.06 3.69
CA TYR A 143 10.09 7.95 3.08
C TYR A 143 10.25 7.90 1.57
N GLY A 144 9.57 6.96 0.92
CA GLY A 144 9.73 6.68 -0.51
C GLY A 144 9.87 5.20 -0.77
N ARG A 145 10.60 4.84 -1.83
CA ARG A 145 10.84 3.44 -2.22
C ARG A 145 12.33 3.08 -2.12
N PRO A 146 12.68 1.78 -2.01
CA PRO A 146 14.06 1.32 -2.00
C PRO A 146 14.87 1.91 -3.18
N GLY A 147 16.19 2.02 -3.03
CA GLY A 147 17.05 2.61 -4.07
C GLY A 147 16.92 4.14 -4.20
N ARG A 148 16.34 4.82 -3.19
CA ARG A 148 16.07 6.27 -3.19
C ARG A 148 15.06 6.70 -4.26
N HIS A 149 14.15 5.80 -4.64
CA HIS A 149 13.08 6.15 -5.56
C HIS A 149 11.99 6.98 -4.87
N PRO A 150 11.33 7.87 -5.62
CA PRO A 150 10.20 8.65 -5.13
C PRO A 150 9.09 7.78 -4.56
N TYR A 151 8.30 8.34 -3.63
CA TYR A 151 7.02 7.72 -3.28
C TYR A 151 5.97 8.06 -4.34
N THR A 152 5.03 7.14 -4.51
CA THR A 152 3.92 7.27 -5.46
C THR A 152 2.61 7.23 -4.70
N LEU A 153 1.71 8.14 -4.99
CA LEU A 153 0.35 8.17 -4.45
C LEU A 153 -0.66 8.02 -5.57
N LEU A 154 -1.85 7.57 -5.21
CA LEU A 154 -2.98 7.63 -6.10
C LEU A 154 -3.54 9.05 -6.05
N GLY A 155 -3.34 9.81 -7.11
CA GLY A 155 -3.99 11.11 -7.30
C GLY A 155 -5.39 10.95 -7.87
N VAL A 156 -6.13 12.05 -7.95
CA VAL A 156 -7.53 12.08 -8.42
C VAL A 156 -7.71 11.48 -9.82
N TYR A 157 -6.79 11.78 -10.71
CA TYR A 157 -6.88 11.35 -12.11
C TYR A 157 -5.82 10.34 -12.53
N ASN A 158 -4.68 10.33 -11.82
CA ASN A 158 -3.52 9.50 -12.14
C ASN A 158 -2.71 9.23 -10.89
N LYS A 159 -1.78 8.28 -10.99
CA LYS A 159 -0.72 8.16 -10.00
C LYS A 159 0.23 9.33 -10.10
N GLU A 160 0.56 9.89 -8.96
CA GLU A 160 1.49 10.99 -8.82
C GLU A 160 2.77 10.51 -8.17
N MET A 161 3.89 10.75 -8.88
CA MET A 161 5.22 10.53 -8.38
C MET A 161 5.70 11.81 -7.70
N HIS A 162 6.08 11.73 -6.43
CA HIS A 162 6.47 12.89 -5.63
C HIS A 162 7.99 13.04 -5.53
N THR A 163 8.55 12.72 -4.36
CA THR A 163 10.00 12.79 -4.13
C THR A 163 10.43 11.71 -3.15
N PHE A 164 11.72 11.42 -3.11
CA PHE A 164 12.31 10.64 -2.03
C PHE A 164 12.66 11.57 -0.87
N CYS A 165 12.27 11.22 0.34
CA CYS A 165 12.55 12.01 1.53
C CYS A 165 13.47 11.24 2.47
N ALA A 166 14.70 11.72 2.65
CA ALA A 166 15.69 11.10 3.52
C ALA A 166 15.46 11.42 5.01
N SER A 167 14.55 12.34 5.32
CA SER A 167 14.26 12.78 6.68
C SER A 167 12.79 13.16 6.85
N ARG A 168 12.34 13.26 8.11
CA ARG A 168 11.02 13.79 8.45
C ARG A 168 10.84 15.23 7.94
N THR A 169 11.85 16.07 8.03
CA THR A 169 11.78 17.45 7.54
C THR A 169 11.53 17.50 6.02
N GLU A 170 12.21 16.66 5.24
CA GLU A 170 11.96 16.56 3.80
C GLU A 170 10.56 16.03 3.50
N TRP A 171 10.07 15.06 4.27
CA TRP A 171 8.70 14.59 4.18
C TRP A 171 7.70 15.71 4.45
N ASP A 172 7.86 16.44 5.55
CA ASP A 172 6.99 17.56 5.90
C ASP A 172 6.94 18.61 4.79
N GLU A 173 8.12 18.97 4.24
CA GLU A 173 8.17 19.95 3.16
C GLU A 173 7.47 19.46 1.89
N SER A 174 7.62 18.17 1.55
CA SER A 174 6.92 17.57 0.42
C SER A 174 5.39 17.64 0.58
N ARG A 175 4.87 17.35 1.78
CA ARG A 175 3.42 17.42 2.05
C ARG A 175 2.93 18.87 2.10
N ILE A 176 3.70 19.79 2.66
CA ILE A 176 3.39 21.22 2.69
C ILE A 176 3.35 21.79 1.27
N GLN A 177 4.28 21.38 0.41
CA GLN A 177 4.23 21.79 -0.99
C GLN A 177 2.95 21.30 -1.68
N ALA A 178 2.52 20.08 -1.41
CA ALA A 178 1.25 19.55 -1.91
C ALA A 178 0.03 20.33 -1.38
N LEU A 179 0.02 20.68 -0.09
CA LEU A 179 -1.01 21.54 0.51
C LEU A 179 -1.12 22.91 -0.18
N ARG A 180 0.02 23.53 -0.52
CA ARG A 180 0.07 24.88 -1.12
C ARG A 180 -0.45 24.93 -2.55
N VAL A 181 -0.49 23.80 -3.24
CA VAL A 181 -1.07 23.70 -4.59
C VAL A 181 -2.50 23.15 -4.56
N SER A 182 -3.04 22.83 -3.39
CA SER A 182 -4.44 22.42 -3.23
C SER A 182 -5.41 23.60 -3.35
N GLU A 183 -6.70 23.31 -3.50
CA GLU A 183 -7.76 24.33 -3.59
C GLU A 183 -8.18 24.92 -2.22
N ALA A 184 -7.52 24.55 -1.12
CA ALA A 184 -7.83 25.11 0.19
C ALA A 184 -7.49 26.60 0.27
N ASP A 185 -8.25 27.36 1.07
CA ASP A 185 -7.93 28.75 1.34
C ASP A 185 -6.64 28.89 2.18
N ALA A 186 -6.06 30.11 2.15
CA ALA A 186 -4.77 30.37 2.80
C ALA A 186 -4.79 30.16 4.32
N GLU A 187 -5.90 30.38 4.98
CA GLU A 187 -6.07 30.19 6.43
C GLU A 187 -6.05 28.68 6.76
N ARG A 188 -6.79 27.89 5.98
CA ARG A 188 -6.81 26.43 6.11
C ARG A 188 -5.44 25.83 5.82
N ILE A 189 -4.78 26.26 4.75
CA ILE A 189 -3.41 25.80 4.42
C ILE A 189 -2.47 26.08 5.60
N ALA A 190 -2.47 27.31 6.15
CA ALA A 190 -1.60 27.65 7.28
C ALA A 190 -1.88 26.79 8.51
N ALA A 191 -3.14 26.47 8.79
CA ALA A 191 -3.52 25.58 9.87
C ALA A 191 -3.01 24.16 9.65
N LEU A 192 -3.16 23.61 8.45
CA LEU A 192 -2.70 22.26 8.07
C LEU A 192 -1.17 22.16 8.04
N GLU A 193 -0.45 23.19 7.58
CA GLU A 193 1.01 23.26 7.66
C GLU A 193 1.49 23.15 9.12
N LYS A 194 0.79 23.78 10.04
CA LYS A 194 1.10 23.68 11.46
C LYS A 194 0.90 22.26 11.98
N VAL A 195 -0.19 21.59 11.58
CA VAL A 195 -0.44 20.18 11.93
C VAL A 195 0.66 19.28 11.35
N GLN A 196 1.04 19.48 10.09
CA GLN A 196 2.09 18.68 9.44
C GLN A 196 3.44 18.80 10.18
N ARG A 197 3.78 19.97 10.67
CA ARG A 197 5.04 20.24 11.39
C ARG A 197 4.97 19.90 12.88
N ASP A 198 3.82 19.52 13.40
CA ASP A 198 3.69 19.18 14.81
C ASP A 198 4.44 17.87 15.12
N THR A 199 5.36 17.94 16.05
CA THR A 199 6.16 16.80 16.51
C THR A 199 5.81 16.41 17.96
N THR A 200 4.74 16.96 18.52
CA THR A 200 4.37 16.76 19.93
C THR A 200 3.64 15.44 20.21
N GLY A 201 3.49 14.59 19.21
CA GLY A 201 2.87 13.27 19.35
C GLY A 201 3.70 12.26 20.14
N THR A 202 3.10 11.09 20.38
CA THR A 202 3.77 9.94 20.98
C THR A 202 5.03 9.57 20.20
N PRO A 203 6.17 9.31 20.85
CA PRO A 203 7.41 8.97 20.14
C PRO A 203 7.20 7.86 19.10
N GLY A 204 7.54 8.14 17.84
CA GLY A 204 7.42 7.20 16.72
C GLY A 204 6.02 7.05 16.13
N TRP A 205 5.07 7.93 16.47
CA TRP A 205 3.72 7.93 15.91
C TRP A 205 3.70 8.13 14.38
N ASP A 206 4.74 8.70 13.85
CA ASP A 206 4.97 9.06 12.46
C ASP A 206 6.22 8.38 11.86
N ARG A 207 6.78 7.38 12.56
CA ARG A 207 7.98 6.68 12.07
C ARG A 207 7.74 6.07 10.68
N PRO A 208 8.79 5.97 9.83
CA PRO A 208 8.65 5.31 8.54
C PRO A 208 8.36 3.81 8.70
N VAL A 209 7.32 3.34 8.02
CA VAL A 209 6.89 1.93 7.97
C VAL A 209 6.56 1.53 6.54
N LEU A 210 6.55 0.23 6.25
CA LEU A 210 6.01 -0.26 5.00
C LEU A 210 4.49 -0.05 5.00
N THR A 211 3.98 0.61 3.97
CA THR A 211 2.58 0.91 3.73
C THR A 211 2.16 0.29 2.41
N HIS A 212 1.04 -0.38 2.36
CA HIS A 212 0.46 -0.91 1.13
C HIS A 212 -0.24 0.19 0.32
N GLY A 213 -0.97 1.05 1.00
CA GLY A 213 -1.69 2.18 0.43
C GLY A 213 -3.08 1.84 -0.12
N ASP A 214 -3.36 0.57 -0.42
CA ASP A 214 -4.68 0.07 -0.86
C ASP A 214 -5.00 -1.30 -0.24
N VAL A 215 -5.28 -1.32 1.06
CA VAL A 215 -5.74 -2.54 1.77
C VAL A 215 -7.23 -2.77 1.51
N SER A 216 -7.58 -2.82 0.24
CA SER A 216 -8.93 -3.12 -0.23
C SER A 216 -9.26 -4.60 -0.03
N ASP A 217 -10.54 -4.90 0.20
CA ASP A 217 -11.06 -6.27 0.25
C ASP A 217 -10.90 -7.03 -1.08
N ARG A 218 -10.70 -6.32 -2.19
CA ARG A 218 -10.34 -6.90 -3.50
C ARG A 218 -8.90 -7.37 -3.56
N ASN A 219 -8.01 -6.75 -2.78
CA ASN A 219 -6.58 -7.02 -2.77
C ASN A 219 -6.16 -8.05 -1.72
N ILE A 220 -7.14 -8.59 -0.98
CA ILE A 220 -6.98 -9.64 0.02
C ILE A 220 -7.63 -10.92 -0.49
N LEU A 221 -6.85 -11.99 -0.66
CA LEU A 221 -7.36 -13.29 -1.07
C LEU A 221 -7.42 -14.22 0.13
N ILE A 222 -8.53 -14.93 0.23
CA ILE A 222 -8.83 -15.84 1.33
C ILE A 222 -9.06 -17.25 0.77
N ASP A 223 -8.50 -18.23 1.42
CA ASP A 223 -8.88 -19.62 1.21
C ASP A 223 -10.30 -19.82 1.77
N PRO A 224 -11.29 -20.18 0.94
CA PRO A 224 -12.69 -20.24 1.38
C PRO A 224 -12.96 -21.35 2.40
N ASP A 225 -12.13 -22.39 2.47
CA ASP A 225 -12.30 -23.52 3.37
C ASP A 225 -11.66 -23.28 4.73
N THR A 226 -10.45 -22.70 4.74
CA THR A 226 -9.68 -22.47 5.98
C THR A 226 -9.80 -21.07 6.53
N LEU A 227 -10.28 -20.11 5.73
CA LEU A 227 -10.32 -18.67 6.00
C LEU A 227 -8.95 -18.03 6.23
N ALA A 228 -7.86 -18.70 5.82
CA ALA A 228 -6.53 -18.14 5.87
C ALA A 228 -6.33 -17.07 4.79
N VAL A 229 -5.58 -16.01 5.09
CA VAL A 229 -5.16 -15.01 4.10
C VAL A 229 -4.07 -15.62 3.23
N THR A 230 -4.42 -15.95 2.00
CA THR A 230 -3.54 -16.59 1.01
C THR A 230 -2.93 -15.62 0.02
N GLY A 231 -3.53 -14.44 -0.14
CA GLY A 231 -3.04 -13.40 -1.04
C GLY A 231 -3.19 -12.00 -0.44
N PHE A 232 -2.14 -11.21 -0.62
CA PHE A 232 -2.12 -9.77 -0.38
C PHE A 232 -1.42 -9.15 -1.60
N ILE A 233 -2.22 -8.64 -2.53
CA ILE A 233 -1.83 -8.35 -3.91
C ILE A 233 -1.95 -6.86 -4.21
N ASP A 234 -1.41 -6.46 -5.37
CA ASP A 234 -1.50 -5.09 -5.91
C ASP A 234 -0.69 -4.04 -5.09
N TRP A 235 0.63 -4.22 -5.09
CA TRP A 235 1.60 -3.39 -4.36
C TRP A 235 2.03 -2.13 -5.13
N GLU A 236 1.26 -1.70 -6.11
CA GLU A 236 1.63 -0.63 -7.05
C GLU A 236 1.76 0.75 -6.41
N ILE A 237 0.99 1.03 -5.34
CA ILE A 237 1.07 2.26 -4.56
C ILE A 237 1.72 2.06 -3.19
N ALA A 238 2.33 0.89 -2.98
CA ALA A 238 3.07 0.63 -1.75
C ALA A 238 4.33 1.50 -1.66
N ASN A 239 4.63 1.97 -0.45
CA ASN A 239 5.76 2.84 -0.16
C ASN A 239 6.24 2.63 1.28
N ILE A 240 7.39 3.21 1.62
CA ILE A 240 7.76 3.48 3.01
C ILE A 240 7.20 4.85 3.37
N MET A 241 6.25 4.90 4.28
CA MET A 241 5.48 6.09 4.64
C MET A 241 5.41 6.26 6.16
N PRO A 242 5.00 7.43 6.66
CA PRO A 242 4.74 7.59 8.09
C PRO A 242 3.70 6.59 8.60
N ALA A 243 3.84 6.17 9.84
CA ALA A 243 3.02 5.13 10.44
C ALA A 243 1.50 5.41 10.44
N TYR A 244 1.10 6.67 10.31
CA TYR A 244 -0.31 7.07 10.16
C TYR A 244 -0.85 6.86 8.74
N PHE A 245 0.01 6.71 7.72
CA PHE A 245 -0.38 6.87 6.32
C PHE A 245 -1.35 5.78 5.84
N GLU A 246 -1.14 4.52 6.24
CA GLU A 246 -2.09 3.43 5.93
C GLU A 246 -3.50 3.72 6.50
N TYR A 247 -3.55 4.28 7.72
CA TYR A 247 -4.80 4.69 8.34
C TYR A 247 -5.45 5.85 7.57
N ALA A 248 -4.66 6.84 7.14
CA ALA A 248 -5.16 7.94 6.33
C ALA A 248 -5.70 7.43 4.97
N CYS A 249 -4.98 6.53 4.28
CA CYS A 249 -5.48 5.90 3.07
C CYS A 249 -6.82 5.19 3.29
N ALA A 250 -6.94 4.37 4.34
CA ALA A 250 -8.20 3.68 4.66
C ALA A 250 -9.35 4.65 4.98
N ARG A 251 -9.04 5.79 5.61
CA ARG A 251 -10.02 6.86 5.91
C ARG A 251 -10.47 7.59 4.64
N LEU A 252 -9.56 7.76 3.68
CA LEU A 252 -9.75 8.59 2.50
C LEU A 252 -10.13 7.80 1.24
N SER A 253 -9.91 6.48 1.19
CA SER A 253 -10.18 5.67 0.00
C SER A 253 -11.68 5.43 -0.22
N GLU A 254 -12.19 5.83 -1.38
CA GLU A 254 -13.55 5.51 -1.84
C GLU A 254 -13.65 4.14 -2.53
N GLY A 255 -12.51 3.63 -3.00
CA GLY A 255 -12.46 2.34 -3.69
C GLY A 255 -12.80 1.14 -2.82
N HIS A 256 -12.90 1.32 -1.50
CA HIS A 256 -13.26 0.27 -0.57
C HIS A 256 -14.77 0.18 -0.37
N ASP A 257 -15.28 -1.04 -0.21
CA ASP A 257 -16.64 -1.23 0.28
C ASP A 257 -16.80 -0.53 1.64
N PRO A 258 -17.90 0.23 1.86
CA PRO A 258 -18.10 0.98 3.10
C PRO A 258 -18.07 0.10 4.38
N GLU A 259 -18.64 -1.10 4.33
CA GLU A 259 -18.60 -2.05 5.46
C GLU A 259 -17.16 -2.51 5.71
N TRP A 260 -16.44 -2.88 4.66
CA TRP A 260 -15.03 -3.26 4.77
C TRP A 260 -14.16 -2.14 5.32
N ARG A 261 -14.37 -0.90 4.89
CA ARG A 261 -13.61 0.25 5.38
C ARG A 261 -13.73 0.42 6.90
N VAL A 262 -14.92 0.27 7.45
CA VAL A 262 -15.13 0.30 8.92
C VAL A 262 -14.34 -0.80 9.61
N GLU A 263 -14.39 -2.02 9.09
CA GLU A 263 -13.69 -3.18 9.64
C GLU A 263 -12.17 -3.05 9.54
N LEU A 264 -11.65 -2.50 8.43
CA LEU A 264 -10.24 -2.23 8.25
C LEU A 264 -9.71 -1.19 9.24
N LEU A 265 -10.44 -0.11 9.45
CA LEU A 265 -10.11 0.91 10.45
C LEU A 265 -10.07 0.32 11.86
N ASP A 266 -10.96 -0.61 12.16
CA ASP A 266 -10.98 -1.34 13.43
C ASP A 266 -9.72 -2.20 13.62
N VAL A 267 -9.29 -2.89 12.54
CA VAL A 267 -8.02 -3.63 12.52
C VAL A 267 -6.84 -2.69 12.78
N MET A 268 -6.76 -1.55 12.09
CA MET A 268 -5.66 -0.59 12.25
C MET A 268 -5.61 0.02 13.66
N ARG A 269 -6.76 0.38 14.21
CA ARG A 269 -6.85 0.85 15.61
C ARG A 269 -6.40 -0.22 16.61
N SER A 270 -6.75 -1.48 16.36
CA SER A 270 -6.28 -2.61 17.19
C SER A 270 -4.76 -2.79 17.10
N VAL A 271 -4.17 -2.63 15.92
CA VAL A 271 -2.71 -2.67 15.73
C VAL A 271 -2.04 -1.54 16.52
N LEU A 272 -2.54 -0.30 16.37
CA LEU A 272 -2.02 0.87 17.08
C LEU A 272 -2.10 0.69 18.59
N ARG A 273 -3.23 0.21 19.12
CA ARG A 273 -3.40 -0.03 20.56
C ARG A 273 -2.34 -1.00 21.08
N ARG A 274 -2.11 -2.12 20.39
CA ARG A 274 -1.07 -3.09 20.75
C ARG A 274 0.35 -2.49 20.72
N GLU A 275 0.64 -1.64 19.74
CA GLU A 275 1.93 -0.92 19.70
C GLU A 275 2.09 0.01 20.90
N CYS A 276 1.06 0.75 21.28
CA CYS A 276 1.09 1.64 22.43
C CYS A 276 1.21 0.85 23.76
N GLU A 277 0.51 -0.25 23.92
CA GLU A 277 0.61 -1.15 25.07
C GLU A 277 2.03 -1.76 25.18
N ALA A 278 2.65 -2.08 24.05
CA ALA A 278 4.03 -2.59 24.02
C ALA A 278 5.07 -1.53 24.42
N ILE A 279 4.79 -0.24 24.22
CA ILE A 279 5.64 0.88 24.67
C ILE A 279 5.52 1.08 26.18
N SER A 280 4.33 1.03 26.73
CA SER A 280 4.07 1.18 28.17
C SER A 280 2.78 0.49 28.59
N THR A 281 2.88 -0.47 29.46
CA THR A 281 1.72 -1.19 29.98
C THR A 281 0.78 -0.26 30.77
N ASP A 282 1.36 0.66 31.56
CA ASP A 282 0.57 1.55 32.46
C ASP A 282 -0.07 2.74 31.72
N LYS A 283 0.53 3.17 30.62
CA LYS A 283 0.11 4.32 29.82
C LYS A 283 -0.38 3.98 28.43
N GLY A 284 -0.49 2.71 28.09
CA GLY A 284 -0.79 2.24 26.74
C GLY A 284 -2.08 2.86 26.18
N GLU A 285 -3.15 2.90 26.96
CA GLU A 285 -4.41 3.50 26.52
C GLU A 285 -4.29 5.03 26.33
N GLN A 286 -3.59 5.74 27.20
CA GLN A 286 -3.36 7.17 27.02
C GLN A 286 -2.54 7.43 25.74
N LEU A 287 -1.45 6.70 25.54
CA LEU A 287 -0.62 6.78 24.35
C LEU A 287 -1.42 6.48 23.07
N TYR A 288 -2.30 5.50 23.13
CA TYR A 288 -3.18 5.15 22.03
C TYR A 288 -4.11 6.32 21.67
N GLN A 289 -4.79 6.91 22.66
CA GLN A 289 -5.71 8.04 22.44
C GLN A 289 -4.98 9.26 21.86
N GLU A 290 -3.81 9.62 22.42
CA GLU A 290 -2.98 10.72 21.94
C GLU A 290 -2.51 10.48 20.50
N THR A 291 -2.05 9.27 20.20
CA THR A 291 -1.58 8.91 18.86
C THR A 291 -2.71 8.87 17.85
N LEU A 292 -3.88 8.34 18.21
CA LEU A 292 -5.05 8.31 17.33
C LEU A 292 -5.52 9.71 16.97
N LEU A 293 -5.54 10.64 17.95
CA LEU A 293 -5.85 12.05 17.70
C LEU A 293 -4.86 12.68 16.71
N ALA A 294 -3.56 12.39 16.86
CA ALA A 294 -2.56 12.86 15.92
C ALA A 294 -2.78 12.28 14.51
N TRP A 295 -3.11 10.99 14.40
CA TRP A 295 -3.42 10.35 13.14
C TRP A 295 -4.68 10.93 12.48
N ASP A 296 -5.73 11.18 13.25
CA ASP A 296 -6.95 11.82 12.73
C ASP A 296 -6.69 13.24 12.20
N ALA A 297 -5.81 13.99 12.87
CA ALA A 297 -5.39 15.31 12.36
C ALA A 297 -4.61 15.19 11.04
N MET A 298 -3.78 14.14 10.88
CA MET A 298 -3.05 13.89 9.63
C MET A 298 -3.96 13.45 8.48
N VAL A 299 -5.12 12.86 8.77
CA VAL A 299 -6.13 12.56 7.72
C VAL A 299 -6.58 13.84 7.04
N ASP A 300 -6.80 14.92 7.79
CA ASP A 300 -7.16 16.21 7.21
C ASP A 300 -6.03 16.81 6.35
N VAL A 301 -4.79 16.67 6.78
CA VAL A 301 -3.63 17.07 5.96
C VAL A 301 -3.60 16.31 4.64
N GLU A 302 -3.70 14.98 4.70
CA GLU A 302 -3.63 14.12 3.51
C GLU A 302 -4.83 14.32 2.58
N ARG A 303 -6.00 14.64 3.12
CA ARG A 303 -7.19 14.96 2.33
C ARG A 303 -6.91 16.10 1.34
N PHE A 304 -6.33 17.19 1.81
CA PHE A 304 -6.00 18.35 0.98
C PHE A 304 -4.75 18.11 0.15
N ALA A 305 -3.72 17.52 0.73
CA ALA A 305 -2.46 17.29 0.03
C ALA A 305 -2.56 16.24 -1.09
N GLN A 306 -3.60 15.42 -1.11
CA GLN A 306 -3.91 14.46 -2.19
C GLN A 306 -5.14 14.89 -3.02
N HIS A 307 -5.57 16.14 -2.89
CA HIS A 307 -6.68 16.73 -3.65
C HIS A 307 -8.04 16.03 -3.51
N TYR A 308 -8.27 15.34 -2.40
CA TYR A 308 -9.56 14.66 -2.16
C TYR A 308 -10.74 15.60 -1.90
N ASN A 309 -10.52 16.92 -1.78
CA ASN A 309 -11.59 17.91 -1.68
C ASN A 309 -11.83 18.68 -2.97
N ASP A 310 -11.00 18.45 -3.98
CA ASP A 310 -11.25 19.02 -5.29
C ASP A 310 -12.53 18.36 -5.82
N ASP A 311 -13.29 19.09 -6.62
CA ASP A 311 -14.65 18.71 -7.09
C ASP A 311 -14.58 17.48 -8.02
N CYS A 312 -14.19 16.37 -7.46
CA CYS A 312 -14.05 15.09 -8.11
C CYS A 312 -14.99 14.09 -7.44
N CYS A 313 -15.26 13.01 -8.14
CA CYS A 313 -16.12 11.91 -7.69
C CYS A 313 -15.64 11.18 -6.41
N TRP A 314 -14.63 11.71 -5.74
CA TRP A 314 -14.01 11.19 -4.53
C TRP A 314 -14.49 11.92 -3.26
N THR A 315 -15.65 12.54 -3.28
CA THR A 315 -16.21 13.22 -2.10
C THR A 315 -16.49 12.22 -0.99
N PHE A 316 -15.76 12.38 0.10
CA PHE A 316 -15.99 11.62 1.32
C PHE A 316 -17.19 12.19 2.05
N GLU A 317 -18.36 11.79 1.66
CA GLU A 317 -19.49 11.94 2.56
C GLU A 317 -19.22 11.10 3.82
N THR A 318 -18.82 11.76 4.85
CA THR A 318 -19.50 11.86 6.13
C THR A 318 -20.44 10.67 6.40
N GLY A 319 -19.92 9.53 6.63
CA GLY A 319 -20.74 8.39 7.03
C GLY A 319 -20.03 7.48 8.00
N LEU A 320 -18.76 7.72 8.26
CA LEU A 320 -18.09 7.04 9.35
C LEU A 320 -18.46 7.75 10.64
N PRO A 321 -19.02 7.06 11.63
CA PRO A 321 -19.30 7.67 12.91
C PRO A 321 -18.01 8.26 13.45
N VAL A 322 -18.04 9.55 13.74
CA VAL A 322 -17.06 10.22 14.59
C VAL A 322 -17.27 9.61 15.96
N SER A 323 -16.48 8.61 16.29
CA SER A 323 -16.49 7.97 17.61
C SER A 323 -15.41 8.55 18.48
#